data_a4b5860615135e16041233a245df8323
#
_entry.id   a4b5860615135e16041233a245df8323
#
_cell.length_a   1.000
_cell.length_b   1.000
_cell.length_c   1.000
_cell.angle_alpha   90.00
_cell.angle_beta   90.00
_cell.angle_gamma   90.00
#
_symmetry.space_group_name_H-M   'P 1'
#
loop_
_entity.id
_entity.type
_entity.pdbx_description
1 polymer ?
#
loop_
_entity_poly.entity_id
_entity_poly.type
_entity_poly.pdbx_seq_one_letter_code
_entity_poly.pdbx_strand_id
1 'polypeptide(L)' 'MTIRVFDPNPTYDEWCEANGLDPDNDETYNAYCEWRSNNR' A
#
# COMPACT_ATOMS: atom_id res chain seq x y z
N MET A 1 -0.99 18.21 18.04
CA MET A 1 -1.76 17.58 17.13
C MET A 1 -1.13 17.49 15.79
N THR A 2 -1.31 16.44 15.21
CA THR A 2 -0.65 16.16 13.99
C THR A 2 -1.52 16.51 12.81
N ILE A 3 -0.94 17.20 11.92
CA ILE A 3 -1.65 17.46 10.71
C ILE A 3 -1.53 16.30 9.80
N ARG A 4 -2.64 15.73 9.48
CA ARG A 4 -2.63 14.62 8.57
C ARG A 4 -2.65 15.14 7.19
N VAL A 5 -1.61 14.92 6.50
CA VAL A 5 -1.61 15.21 5.09
C VAL A 5 -2.44 14.11 4.44
N PHE A 6 -3.45 14.51 3.76
CA PHE A 6 -4.29 13.54 3.10
C PHE A 6 -3.52 12.90 1.97
N ASP A 7 -3.27 11.63 2.10
CA ASP A 7 -2.49 10.88 1.12
C ASP A 7 -3.42 9.95 0.38
N PRO A 8 -3.58 10.11 -0.93
CA PRO A 8 -4.47 9.23 -1.67
C PRO A 8 -3.96 7.80 -1.76
N ASN A 9 -2.67 7.61 -1.49
CA ASN A 9 -2.11 6.27 -1.56
C ASN A 9 -1.89 5.74 -0.17
N PRO A 10 -2.42 4.56 0.15
CA PRO A 10 -2.21 3.98 1.47
C PRO A 10 -0.78 3.50 1.62
N THR A 11 -0.36 3.32 2.87
CA THR A 11 0.93 2.73 3.11
C THR A 11 0.89 1.27 2.69
N TYR A 12 2.08 0.67 2.61
CA TYR A 12 2.17 -0.72 2.22
C TYR A 12 1.35 -1.60 3.14
N ASP A 13 1.48 -1.38 4.44
CA ASP A 13 0.75 -2.18 5.41
C ASP A 13 -0.76 -2.05 5.22
N GLU A 14 -1.21 -0.84 5.05
CA GLU A 14 -2.64 -0.61 4.90
C GLU A 14 -3.15 -1.22 3.60
N TRP A 15 -2.36 -1.10 2.56
CA TRP A 15 -2.76 -1.66 1.28
C TRP A 15 -2.89 -3.17 1.36
N CYS A 16 -1.94 -3.81 2.05
CA CYS A 16 -1.99 -5.26 2.20
C CYS A 16 -3.21 -5.68 3.00
N GLU A 17 -3.48 -4.95 4.06
CA GLU A 17 -4.61 -5.28 4.90
C GLU A 17 -5.93 -5.13 4.13
N ALA A 18 -6.03 -4.07 3.37
CA ALA A 18 -7.26 -3.82 2.61
C ALA A 18 -7.47 -4.90 1.55
N ASN A 19 -6.40 -5.48 1.05
CA ASN A 19 -6.49 -6.50 0.03
C ASN A 19 -6.38 -7.92 0.58
N GLY A 20 -6.21 -8.04 1.89
CA GLY A 20 -6.11 -9.35 2.49
C GLY A 20 -4.82 -10.07 2.11
N LEU A 21 -3.76 -9.30 1.91
CA LEU A 21 -2.49 -9.88 1.51
C LEU A 21 -1.50 -9.84 2.66
N ASP A 22 -0.49 -10.68 2.56
CA ASP A 22 0.52 -10.80 3.59
C ASP A 22 1.69 -9.87 3.28
N PRO A 23 1.95 -8.88 4.13
CA PRO A 23 3.03 -7.92 3.84
C PRO A 23 4.41 -8.57 3.85
N ASP A 24 4.55 -9.75 4.45
CA ASP A 24 5.82 -10.44 4.45
C ASP A 24 6.07 -11.21 3.19
N ASN A 25 5.08 -11.29 2.33
CA ASN A 25 5.20 -12.05 1.10
C ASN A 25 5.83 -11.21 0.01
N ASP A 26 6.86 -11.77 -0.63
CA ASP A 26 7.54 -11.04 -1.70
C ASP A 26 6.61 -10.71 -2.85
N GLU A 27 5.73 -11.63 -3.17
CA GLU A 27 4.80 -11.39 -4.26
C GLU A 27 3.86 -10.25 -3.93
N THR A 28 3.53 -10.12 -2.66
CA THR A 28 2.68 -9.01 -2.24
C THR A 28 3.38 -7.69 -2.51
N TYR A 29 4.67 -7.64 -2.20
CA TYR A 29 5.42 -6.42 -2.41
C TYR A 29 5.46 -6.07 -3.89
N ASN A 30 5.67 -7.08 -4.74
CA ASN A 30 5.68 -6.84 -6.17
C ASN A 30 4.34 -6.31 -6.66
N ALA A 31 3.27 -6.89 -6.15
CA ALA A 31 1.93 -6.43 -6.53
C ALA A 31 1.71 -4.98 -6.09
N TYR A 32 2.19 -4.67 -4.91
CA TYR A 32 2.03 -3.31 -4.40
C TYR A 32 2.78 -2.32 -5.27
N CYS A 33 4.00 -2.66 -5.63
CA CYS A 33 4.80 -1.78 -6.47
C CYS A 33 4.12 -1.57 -7.83
N GLU A 34 3.60 -2.63 -8.39
CA GLU A 34 2.93 -2.55 -9.66
C GLU A 34 1.68 -1.70 -9.55
N TRP A 35 0.94 -1.90 -8.47
CA TRP A 35 -0.27 -1.13 -8.25
C TRP A 35 0.06 0.36 -8.13
N ARG A 36 1.10 0.67 -7.40
CA ARG A 36 1.50 2.06 -7.23
C ARG A 36 1.91 2.69 -8.55
N SER A 37 2.60 1.91 -9.37
CA SER A 37 3.04 2.40 -10.66
C SER A 37 1.84 2.74 -11.54
N ASN A 38 0.78 2.00 -11.42
CA ASN A 38 -0.41 2.21 -12.22
C ASN A 38 -1.32 3.29 -11.68
N ASN A 39 -1.19 3.59 -10.39
CA ASN A 39 -2.09 4.54 -9.73
C ASN A 39 -1.37 5.78 -9.28
N ARG A 40 -0.50 6.31 -10.06
CA ARG A 40 0.20 7.49 -9.64
C ARG A 40 -0.52 8.78 -9.98
#